data_6e5dcef1d5c72e553a75336b64e4aa45
#
_entry.id   6e5dcef1d5c72e553a75336b64e4aa45
#
_cell.length_a   1.000
_cell.length_b   1.000
_cell.length_c   1.000
_cell.angle_alpha   90.00
_cell.angle_beta   90.00
_cell.angle_gamma   90.00
#
_symmetry.space_group_name_H-M   'P 1'
#
loop_
_entity.id
_entity.type
_entity.pdbx_description
1 polymer ?
#
loop_
_entity_poly.entity_id
_entity_poly.type
_entity_poly.pdbx_seq_one_letter_code
_entity_poly.pdbx_strand_id
1 'polypeptide(L)'
;MNSIGERIVFLREERDMSQKHLAYTIGIAPTTLSRYENNLYEPKAEILNRLAKALDTTSDFLIGLTDIYEKPADARKRKSELTADEQRLLSYYRKLTDLNQARLKERAETLLDLQEKK
;
A
#
# COMPACT_ATOMS: atom_id res chain seq x y z
N MET A 1 -2.29 15.06 1.63
CA MET A 1 -1.25 14.26 2.33
C MET A 1 -0.34 13.61 1.30
N ASN A 2 0.71 14.33 0.92
CA ASN A 2 1.59 13.86 -0.15
C ASN A 2 2.94 13.32 0.33
N SER A 3 3.31 13.59 1.60
CA SER A 3 4.62 13.19 2.13
C SER A 3 4.49 12.10 3.19
N ILE A 4 5.59 11.37 3.39
CA ILE A 4 5.69 10.35 4.46
C ILE A 4 5.42 11.00 5.81
N GLY A 5 6.03 12.17 6.06
CA GLY A 5 5.86 12.88 7.33
C GLY A 5 4.41 13.23 7.63
N GLU A 6 3.71 13.77 6.65
CA GLU A 6 2.29 14.11 6.81
C GLU A 6 1.44 12.89 7.09
N ARG A 7 1.73 11.76 6.44
CA ARG A 7 0.99 10.52 6.65
C ARG A 7 1.24 9.92 8.04
N ILE A 8 2.47 10.01 8.53
CA ILE A 8 2.82 9.59 9.89
C ILE A 8 2.04 10.42 10.91
N VAL A 9 2.06 11.75 10.76
CA VAL A 9 1.34 12.66 11.67
C VAL A 9 -0.15 12.38 11.65
N PHE A 10 -0.72 12.23 10.47
CA PHE A 10 -2.15 11.93 10.31
C PHE A 10 -2.56 10.67 11.08
N LEU A 11 -1.85 9.58 10.88
CA LEU A 11 -2.18 8.31 11.53
C LEU A 11 -1.92 8.34 13.03
N ARG A 12 -0.85 9.03 13.44
CA ARG A 12 -0.54 9.20 14.86
C ARG A 12 -1.65 9.95 15.59
N GLU A 13 -2.12 11.05 15.01
CA GLU A 13 -3.19 11.86 15.58
C GLU A 13 -4.53 11.11 15.59
N GLU A 14 -4.82 10.36 14.54
CA GLU A 14 -6.02 9.51 14.48
C GLU A 14 -6.08 8.49 15.62
N ARG A 15 -4.91 8.08 16.13
CA ARG A 15 -4.79 7.11 17.21
C ARG A 15 -4.54 7.74 18.57
N ASP A 16 -4.63 9.05 18.66
CA ASP A 16 -4.38 9.80 19.89
C ASP A 16 -3.00 9.47 20.50
N MET A 17 -2.00 9.24 19.65
CA MET A 17 -0.63 8.98 20.08
C MET A 17 0.19 10.25 20.06
N SER A 18 0.93 10.49 21.14
CA SER A 18 1.94 11.56 21.15
C SER A 18 3.14 11.15 20.31
N GLN A 19 3.90 12.12 19.84
CA GLN A 19 5.16 11.88 19.14
C GLN A 19 6.12 11.04 20.01
N LYS A 20 6.20 11.37 21.29
CA LYS A 20 7.04 10.63 22.26
C LYS A 20 6.58 9.17 22.40
N HIS A 21 5.28 8.94 22.48
CA HIS A 21 4.73 7.59 22.59
C HIS A 21 5.06 6.75 21.36
N LEU A 22 4.84 7.29 20.16
CA LEU A 22 5.15 6.57 18.93
C LEU A 22 6.65 6.27 18.82
N ALA A 23 7.49 7.25 19.11
CA ALA A 23 8.95 7.07 19.08
C ALA A 23 9.38 5.95 20.03
N TYR A 24 8.86 5.95 21.25
CA TYR A 24 9.14 4.89 22.23
C TYR A 24 8.69 3.52 21.70
N THR A 25 7.50 3.45 21.13
CA THR A 25 6.94 2.18 20.64
C THR A 25 7.80 1.55 19.54
N ILE A 26 8.36 2.36 18.65
CA ILE A 26 9.19 1.85 17.55
C ILE A 26 10.69 1.86 17.87
N GLY A 27 11.09 2.29 19.06
CA GLY A 27 12.46 2.21 19.52
C GLY A 27 13.40 3.26 18.95
N ILE A 28 12.92 4.47 18.70
CA ILE A 28 13.74 5.60 18.22
C ILE A 28 13.59 6.80 19.16
N ALA A 29 14.52 7.76 19.04
CA ALA A 29 14.43 9.01 19.81
C ALA A 29 13.27 9.88 19.28
N PRO A 30 12.57 10.61 20.16
CA PRO A 30 11.52 11.54 19.72
C PRO A 30 12.01 12.58 18.71
N THR A 31 13.27 13.03 18.85
CA THR A 31 13.88 13.96 17.90
C THR A 31 14.02 13.34 16.50
N THR A 32 14.34 12.06 16.45
CA THR A 32 14.42 11.33 15.17
C THR A 32 13.07 11.24 14.50
N LEU A 33 12.02 10.90 15.27
CA LEU A 33 10.65 10.85 14.74
C LEU A 33 10.21 12.22 14.24
N SER A 34 10.53 13.29 14.99
CA SER A 34 10.22 14.66 14.57
C SER A 34 10.83 14.98 13.21
N ARG A 35 12.05 14.54 12.95
CA ARG A 35 12.71 14.75 11.65
C ARG A 35 12.00 14.00 10.53
N TYR A 36 11.51 12.80 10.79
CA TYR A 36 10.71 12.07 9.81
C TYR A 36 9.38 12.78 9.54
N GLU A 37 8.70 13.23 10.58
CA GLU A 37 7.41 13.92 10.46
C GLU A 37 7.53 15.25 9.72
N ASN A 38 8.67 15.90 9.82
CA ASN A 38 8.95 17.17 9.14
C ASN A 38 9.67 16.99 7.78
N ASN A 39 9.81 15.75 7.32
CA ASN A 39 10.43 15.41 6.04
C ASN A 39 11.90 15.85 5.91
N LEU A 40 12.60 15.96 7.05
CA LEU A 40 14.03 16.28 7.06
C LEU A 40 14.87 15.03 6.78
N TYR A 41 14.39 13.86 7.18
CA TYR A 41 15.00 12.56 6.88
C TYR A 41 13.94 11.57 6.43
N GLU A 42 14.33 10.62 5.60
CA GLU A 42 13.46 9.52 5.20
C GLU A 42 13.76 8.30 6.08
N PRO A 43 12.70 7.65 6.63
CA PRO A 43 12.91 6.42 7.39
C PRO A 43 13.42 5.30 6.48
N LYS A 44 14.37 4.52 6.97
CA LYS A 44 14.84 3.32 6.28
C LYS A 44 13.77 2.24 6.34
N ALA A 45 13.90 1.21 5.49
CA ALA A 45 12.92 0.15 5.37
C ALA A 45 12.54 -0.49 6.72
N GLU A 46 13.51 -0.74 7.59
CA GLU A 46 13.25 -1.32 8.90
C GLU A 46 12.38 -0.42 9.78
N ILE A 47 12.70 0.88 9.82
CA ILE A 47 11.93 1.85 10.61
C ILE A 47 10.54 2.05 9.98
N LEU A 48 10.47 2.06 8.65
CA LEU A 48 9.20 2.16 7.93
C LEU A 48 8.27 1.00 8.29
N ASN A 49 8.81 -0.21 8.37
CA ASN A 49 8.05 -1.39 8.80
C ASN A 49 7.55 -1.28 10.24
N ARG A 50 8.38 -0.76 11.15
CA ARG A 50 7.99 -0.52 12.53
C ARG A 50 6.89 0.52 12.65
N LEU A 51 7.00 1.61 11.87
CA LEU A 51 5.97 2.64 11.80
C LEU A 51 4.65 2.06 11.28
N ALA A 52 4.69 1.27 10.21
CA ALA A 52 3.50 0.65 9.65
C ALA A 52 2.79 -0.24 10.66
N LYS A 53 3.53 -1.04 11.41
CA LYS A 53 2.97 -1.91 12.45
C LYS A 53 2.37 -1.09 13.61
N ALA A 54 3.09 -0.09 14.09
CA ALA A 54 2.65 0.73 15.22
C ALA A 54 1.41 1.55 14.86
N LEU A 55 1.30 2.00 13.61
CA LEU A 55 0.19 2.80 13.11
C LEU A 55 -0.92 1.96 12.48
N ASP A 56 -0.76 0.63 12.50
CA ASP A 56 -1.73 -0.33 11.94
C ASP A 56 -2.09 0.01 10.48
N THR A 57 -1.07 0.18 9.67
CA THR A 57 -1.20 0.51 8.25
C THR A 57 -0.18 -0.29 7.43
N THR A 58 -0.13 -0.03 6.14
CA THR A 58 0.84 -0.65 5.23
C THR A 58 1.97 0.32 4.92
N SER A 59 3.14 -0.23 4.58
CA SER A 59 4.26 0.58 4.09
C SER A 59 3.89 1.31 2.80
N ASP A 60 3.08 0.70 1.95
CA ASP A 60 2.61 1.29 0.69
C ASP A 60 1.87 2.61 0.93
N PHE A 61 1.01 2.66 1.95
CA PHE A 61 0.32 3.90 2.31
C PHE A 61 1.31 4.95 2.80
N LEU A 62 2.24 4.57 3.69
CA LEU A 62 3.20 5.51 4.26
C LEU A 62 4.09 6.14 3.20
N ILE A 63 4.56 5.37 2.22
CA ILE A 63 5.45 5.88 1.16
C ILE A 63 4.72 6.47 -0.03
N GLY A 64 3.38 6.48 -0.01
CA GLY A 64 2.60 7.15 -1.04
C GLY A 64 2.33 6.32 -2.29
N LEU A 65 2.57 5.01 -2.26
CA LEU A 65 2.23 4.12 -3.38
C LEU A 65 0.72 3.91 -3.52
N THR A 66 -0.02 4.18 -2.45
CA THR A 66 -1.49 4.18 -2.46
C THR A 66 -2.01 5.32 -1.60
N ASP A 67 -3.10 5.94 -2.01
CA ASP A 67 -3.80 6.96 -1.23
C ASP A 67 -4.90 6.36 -0.33
N ILE A 68 -5.11 5.07 -0.45
CA ILE A 68 -6.14 4.37 0.32
C ILE A 68 -5.53 3.87 1.62
N TYR A 69 -5.97 4.44 2.75
CA TYR A 69 -5.61 3.90 4.06
C TYR A 69 -6.29 2.55 4.25
N GLU A 70 -5.48 1.55 4.61
CA GLU A 70 -5.96 0.19 4.76
C GLU A 70 -5.18 -0.52 5.86
N LYS A 71 -5.87 -1.30 6.69
CA LYS A 71 -5.22 -2.12 7.69
C LYS A 71 -4.55 -3.33 7.02
N PRO A 72 -3.42 -3.82 7.54
CA PRO A 72 -2.74 -4.98 6.94
C PRO A 72 -3.63 -6.20 6.77
N ALA A 73 -4.54 -6.47 7.71
CA ALA A 73 -5.47 -7.59 7.61
C ALA A 73 -6.42 -7.43 6.43
N ASP A 74 -6.92 -6.21 6.20
CA ASP A 74 -7.83 -5.91 5.09
C ASP A 74 -7.10 -5.99 3.75
N ALA A 75 -5.85 -5.53 3.71
CA ALA A 75 -5.01 -5.65 2.51
C ALA A 75 -4.80 -7.12 2.12
N ARG A 76 -4.52 -7.98 3.09
CA ARG A 76 -4.36 -9.40 2.85
C ARG A 76 -5.67 -10.05 2.38
N LYS A 77 -6.78 -9.67 2.99
CA LYS A 77 -8.11 -10.16 2.60
C LYS A 77 -8.45 -9.75 1.18
N ARG A 78 -8.19 -8.49 0.82
CA ARG A 78 -8.43 -7.99 -0.53
C ARG A 78 -7.62 -8.77 -1.58
N LYS A 79 -6.35 -9.06 -1.28
CA LYS A 79 -5.49 -9.86 -2.15
C LYS A 79 -5.97 -11.30 -2.29
N SER A 80 -6.58 -11.86 -1.23
CA SER A 80 -7.06 -13.24 -1.23
C SER A 80 -8.47 -13.41 -1.82
N GLU A 81 -9.16 -12.32 -2.18
CA GLU A 81 -10.49 -12.36 -2.79
C GLU A 81 -10.49 -12.88 -4.24
N LEU A 82 -9.33 -12.91 -4.88
CA LEU A 82 -9.21 -13.47 -6.22
C LEU A 82 -9.31 -14.99 -6.19
N THR A 83 -10.08 -15.56 -7.11
CA THR A 83 -10.16 -17.00 -7.27
C THR A 83 -8.82 -17.55 -7.79
N ALA A 84 -8.62 -18.87 -7.68
CA ALA A 84 -7.43 -19.51 -8.22
C ALA A 84 -7.29 -19.27 -9.73
N ASP A 85 -8.39 -19.29 -10.45
CA ASP A 85 -8.44 -19.00 -11.89
C ASP A 85 -8.00 -17.57 -12.20
N GLU A 86 -8.52 -16.60 -11.44
CA GLU A 86 -8.15 -15.19 -11.60
C GLU A 86 -6.68 -14.97 -11.31
N GLN A 87 -6.14 -15.58 -10.25
CA GLN A 87 -4.74 -15.49 -9.89
C GLN A 87 -3.86 -16.07 -11.00
N ARG A 88 -4.27 -17.20 -11.57
CA ARG A 88 -3.55 -17.85 -12.67
C ARG A 88 -3.53 -16.97 -13.92
N LEU A 89 -4.65 -16.36 -14.25
CA LEU A 89 -4.77 -15.45 -15.39
C LEU A 89 -3.86 -14.24 -15.22
N LEU A 90 -3.83 -13.65 -14.02
CA LEU A 90 -2.93 -12.54 -13.70
C LEU A 90 -1.46 -12.94 -13.83
N SER A 91 -1.12 -14.15 -13.42
CA SER A 91 0.25 -14.69 -13.56
C SER A 91 0.66 -14.77 -15.03
N TYR A 92 -0.21 -15.28 -15.89
CA TYR A 92 0.04 -15.32 -17.32
C TYR A 92 0.21 -13.92 -17.90
N TYR A 93 -0.70 -13.00 -17.55
CA TYR A 93 -0.68 -11.63 -18.03
C TYR A 93 0.65 -10.95 -17.73
N ARG A 94 1.15 -11.11 -16.51
CA ARG A 94 2.41 -10.48 -16.06
C ARG A 94 3.63 -10.99 -16.82
N LYS A 95 3.57 -12.22 -17.32
CA LYS A 95 4.67 -12.84 -18.07
C LYS A 95 4.65 -12.51 -19.57
N LEU A 96 3.56 -11.95 -20.05
CA LEU A 96 3.42 -11.60 -21.46
C LEU A 96 4.20 -10.33 -21.78
N THR A 97 4.64 -10.22 -23.04
CA THR A 97 5.19 -8.98 -23.59
C THR A 97 4.10 -7.91 -23.65
N ASP A 98 4.49 -6.64 -23.75
CA ASP A 98 3.54 -5.53 -23.85
C ASP A 98 2.55 -5.72 -25.02
N LEU A 99 3.05 -6.18 -26.16
CA LEU A 99 2.21 -6.46 -27.34
C LEU A 99 1.18 -7.56 -27.04
N ASN A 100 1.60 -8.63 -26.40
CA ASN A 100 0.72 -9.74 -26.09
C ASN A 100 -0.28 -9.38 -24.98
N GLN A 101 0.12 -8.52 -24.05
CA GLN A 101 -0.82 -7.99 -23.06
C GLN A 101 -1.95 -7.19 -23.73
N ALA A 102 -1.59 -6.36 -24.72
CA ALA A 102 -2.56 -5.60 -25.49
C ALA A 102 -3.52 -6.50 -26.27
N ARG A 103 -2.98 -7.55 -26.90
CA ARG A 103 -3.78 -8.55 -27.62
C ARG A 103 -4.75 -9.30 -26.72
N LEU A 104 -4.31 -9.64 -25.52
CA LEU A 104 -5.16 -10.32 -24.54
C LEU A 104 -6.32 -9.41 -24.12
N LYS A 105 -6.05 -8.14 -23.87
CA LYS A 105 -7.09 -7.16 -23.53
C LYS A 105 -8.14 -7.02 -24.63
N GLU A 106 -7.70 -6.89 -25.88
CA GLU A 106 -8.60 -6.81 -27.04
C GLU A 106 -9.50 -8.02 -27.15
N ARG A 107 -8.93 -9.21 -26.98
CA ARG A 107 -9.70 -10.45 -27.06
C ARG A 107 -10.72 -10.56 -25.93
N ALA A 108 -10.33 -10.15 -24.72
CA ALA A 108 -11.24 -10.14 -23.58
C ALA A 108 -12.42 -9.18 -23.84
N GLU A 109 -12.14 -7.99 -24.35
CA GLU A 109 -13.17 -7.01 -24.70
C GLU A 109 -14.13 -7.55 -25.77
N THR A 110 -13.58 -8.20 -26.81
CA THR A 110 -14.37 -8.80 -27.88
C THR A 110 -15.29 -9.89 -27.34
N LEU A 111 -14.76 -10.76 -26.47
CA LEU A 111 -15.56 -11.83 -25.87
C LEU A 111 -16.67 -11.27 -24.98
N LEU A 112 -16.38 -10.21 -24.24
CA LEU A 112 -17.36 -9.55 -23.38
C LEU A 112 -18.48 -8.92 -24.22
N ASP A 113 -18.14 -8.22 -25.31
CA ASP A 113 -19.10 -7.63 -26.23
C ASP A 113 -20.04 -8.68 -26.87
N LEU A 114 -19.46 -9.81 -27.29
CA LEU A 114 -20.23 -10.92 -27.84
C LEU A 114 -21.22 -11.51 -26.84
N GLN A 115 -20.79 -11.57 -25.57
CA GLN A 115 -21.64 -12.09 -24.50
C GLN A 115 -22.78 -11.14 -24.16
N GLU A 116 -22.53 -9.83 -24.18
CA GLU A 116 -23.52 -8.81 -23.84
C GLU A 116 -24.57 -8.59 -24.93
N LYS A 117 -24.27 -8.97 -26.17
CA LYS A 117 -25.20 -8.82 -27.31
C LYS A 117 -26.28 -9.92 -27.39
N LYS A 118 -26.32 -10.78 -26.42
CA LYS A 118 -27.36 -11.84 -26.42
C LYS A 118 -28.66 -11.35 -25.78
#